data_10f800068185b3cd6809d963c72a4e72
#
_entry.id   10f800068185b3cd6809d963c72a4e72
#
_cell.length_a   1.000
_cell.length_b   1.000
_cell.length_c   1.000
_cell.angle_alpha   90.00
_cell.angle_beta   90.00
_cell.angle_gamma   90.00
#
_symmetry.space_group_name_H-M   'P 1'
#
loop_
_entity.id
_entity.type
_entity.pdbx_description
1 polymer ?
#
loop_
_entity_poly.entity_id
_entity_poly.type
_entity_poly.pdbx_seq_one_letter_code
_entity_poly.pdbx_strand_id
1 'polypeptide(L)'
;MSSSYCPPENDAEPQTSDLAAQAALDIAAERSANLRRGLMLGMLSAVAYSAANLALRGLSGRDGGFAWAVWVSSVKALPTLILASILLVRRFCKGQSLYPNRKPILPLIAAGLVMQFGGNLGFQLALGQIGLAITVPLVFAFIIFAGAMLGKTFLGDEVSRSTIVSMVIMTFSIILLSYAATLNEPDSAKAAASGITGIIWFGIVMAVISGMSYGVNGVVIRSIAQTKLPVESMLIIYSGTGLVCLGTLGYSLMGAGRIAAIQSDEWQMMLCAGTFNAIAFFSITNALKVMNISHVNVINASQNAMCALGAVLIFAEPPSLPMVIGILLSICGLVVLDRK
;
A
#
# COMPACT_ATOMS: atom_id res chain seq x y z
N MET A 1 -9.07 -64.71 54.58
CA MET A 1 -8.15 -64.28 53.55
C MET A 1 -8.93 -63.35 52.62
N SER A 2 -8.91 -62.04 52.89
CA SER A 2 -9.55 -61.02 52.07
C SER A 2 -8.44 -60.33 51.26
N SER A 3 -8.42 -60.55 49.96
CA SER A 3 -7.52 -59.87 49.03
C SER A 3 -8.09 -58.49 48.70
N SER A 4 -7.45 -57.42 49.16
CA SER A 4 -7.75 -56.06 48.81
C SER A 4 -7.17 -55.76 47.43
N TYR A 5 -8.08 -55.58 46.44
CA TYR A 5 -7.75 -55.10 45.12
C TYR A 5 -7.59 -53.58 45.14
N CYS A 6 -6.37 -53.10 44.89
CA CYS A 6 -6.05 -51.68 44.69
C CYS A 6 -6.13 -51.42 43.15
N PRO A 7 -6.99 -50.52 42.67
CA PRO A 7 -7.00 -50.17 41.27
C PRO A 7 -5.72 -49.35 40.92
N PRO A 8 -5.18 -49.50 39.70
CA PRO A 8 -4.03 -48.70 39.29
C PRO A 8 -4.44 -47.21 39.22
N GLU A 9 -3.63 -46.39 39.87
CA GLU A 9 -3.69 -44.94 39.81
C GLU A 9 -3.47 -44.48 38.36
N ASN A 10 -4.37 -43.66 37.85
CA ASN A 10 -4.41 -43.23 36.46
C ASN A 10 -3.45 -42.06 36.27
N ASP A 11 -2.14 -42.34 36.05
CA ASP A 11 -1.08 -41.34 35.90
C ASP A 11 -1.06 -40.65 34.50
N ALA A 12 -2.18 -40.68 33.76
CA ALA A 12 -2.21 -40.21 32.36
C ALA A 12 -2.69 -38.75 32.19
N GLU A 13 -3.17 -38.07 33.23
CA GLU A 13 -3.71 -36.69 33.09
C GLU A 13 -2.67 -35.54 33.09
N PRO A 14 -1.50 -35.57 33.76
CA PRO A 14 -0.58 -34.44 33.76
C PRO A 14 0.13 -34.21 32.42
N GLN A 15 0.43 -35.21 31.63
CA GLN A 15 1.16 -35.06 30.37
C GLN A 15 0.37 -34.39 29.25
N THR A 16 -0.95 -34.54 29.20
CA THR A 16 -1.81 -33.93 28.18
C THR A 16 -2.02 -32.43 28.45
N SER A 17 -2.06 -32.00 29.70
CA SER A 17 -2.20 -30.59 30.06
C SER A 17 -0.92 -29.81 29.74
N ASP A 18 0.25 -30.38 29.97
CA ASP A 18 1.55 -29.75 29.70
C ASP A 18 1.79 -29.61 28.18
N LEU A 19 1.45 -30.62 27.39
CA LEU A 19 1.51 -30.56 25.93
C LEU A 19 0.56 -29.51 25.36
N ALA A 20 -0.66 -29.39 25.90
CA ALA A 20 -1.61 -28.36 25.49
C ALA A 20 -1.12 -26.94 25.85
N ALA A 21 -0.55 -26.78 27.05
CA ALA A 21 0.03 -25.51 27.48
C ALA A 21 1.25 -25.12 26.61
N GLN A 22 2.13 -26.06 26.29
CA GLN A 22 3.26 -25.84 25.41
C GLN A 22 2.80 -25.43 24.00
N ALA A 23 1.83 -26.16 23.42
CA ALA A 23 1.26 -25.82 22.11
C ALA A 23 0.63 -24.42 22.08
N ALA A 24 -0.05 -24.00 23.18
CA ALA A 24 -0.61 -22.65 23.31
C ALA A 24 0.49 -21.57 23.36
N LEU A 25 1.58 -21.83 24.06
CA LEU A 25 2.75 -20.93 24.12
C LEU A 25 3.44 -20.80 22.74
N ASP A 26 3.61 -21.91 22.01
CA ASP A 26 4.21 -21.90 20.69
C ASP A 26 3.36 -21.13 19.68
N ILE A 27 2.02 -21.30 19.72
CA ILE A 27 1.08 -20.54 18.90
C ILE A 27 1.13 -19.05 19.25
N ALA A 28 1.20 -18.69 20.53
CA ALA A 28 1.30 -17.31 20.98
C ALA A 28 2.63 -16.67 20.53
N ALA A 29 3.74 -17.40 20.63
CA ALA A 29 5.05 -16.97 20.18
C ALA A 29 5.09 -16.75 18.65
N GLU A 30 4.54 -17.69 17.88
CA GLU A 30 4.43 -17.56 16.42
C GLU A 30 3.56 -16.36 16.02
N ARG A 31 2.43 -16.16 16.69
CA ARG A 31 1.53 -15.01 16.46
C ARG A 31 2.25 -13.69 16.75
N SER A 32 3.03 -13.60 17.83
CA SER A 32 3.78 -12.40 18.16
C SER A 32 4.92 -12.12 17.15
N ALA A 33 5.62 -13.16 16.70
CA ALA A 33 6.65 -13.05 15.67
C ALA A 33 6.06 -12.59 14.32
N ASN A 34 4.92 -13.14 13.92
CA ASN A 34 4.19 -12.75 12.71
C ASN A 34 3.72 -11.29 12.79
N LEU A 35 3.22 -10.85 13.95
CA LEU A 35 2.81 -9.46 14.16
C LEU A 35 4.01 -8.51 14.03
N ARG A 36 5.13 -8.77 14.70
CA ARG A 36 6.35 -7.96 14.58
C ARG A 36 6.86 -7.88 13.15
N ARG A 37 6.88 -9.03 12.44
CA ARG A 37 7.27 -9.08 11.03
C ARG A 37 6.32 -8.24 10.16
N GLY A 38 5.02 -8.35 10.39
CA GLY A 38 4.02 -7.57 9.68
C GLY A 38 4.16 -6.06 9.92
N LEU A 39 4.39 -5.64 11.16
CA LEU A 39 4.65 -4.25 11.52
C LEU A 39 5.90 -3.70 10.81
N MET A 40 7.03 -4.44 10.85
CA MET A 40 8.26 -4.03 10.17
C MET A 40 8.07 -3.88 8.66
N LEU A 41 7.39 -4.84 8.03
CA LEU A 41 7.10 -4.81 6.59
C LEU A 41 6.12 -3.68 6.23
N GLY A 42 5.11 -3.45 7.06
CA GLY A 42 4.17 -2.34 6.90
C GLY A 42 4.87 -0.97 7.00
N MET A 43 5.74 -0.78 7.99
CA MET A 43 6.53 0.44 8.15
C MET A 43 7.51 0.64 6.99
N LEU A 44 8.22 -0.42 6.56
CA LEU A 44 9.09 -0.36 5.39
C LEU A 44 8.30 0.03 4.13
N SER A 45 7.09 -0.52 3.97
CA SER A 45 6.20 -0.12 2.88
C SER A 45 5.83 1.36 2.96
N ALA A 46 5.46 1.86 4.14
CA ALA A 46 5.08 3.26 4.33
C ALA A 46 6.23 4.22 4.00
N VAL A 47 7.45 3.93 4.47
CA VAL A 47 8.65 4.72 4.14
C VAL A 47 8.94 4.70 2.65
N ALA A 48 8.92 3.52 2.04
CA ALA A 48 9.23 3.37 0.62
C ALA A 48 8.17 4.05 -0.28
N TYR A 49 6.88 3.91 0.03
CA TYR A 49 5.84 4.65 -0.71
C TYR A 49 5.96 6.16 -0.51
N SER A 50 6.35 6.63 0.67
CA SER A 50 6.60 8.07 0.90
C SER A 50 7.71 8.58 -0.02
N ALA A 51 8.82 7.85 -0.12
CA ALA A 51 9.91 8.18 -1.04
C ALA A 51 9.47 8.15 -2.51
N ALA A 52 8.66 7.15 -2.90
CA ALA A 52 8.08 7.08 -4.25
C ALA A 52 7.18 8.29 -4.55
N ASN A 53 6.33 8.69 -3.62
CA ASN A 53 5.42 9.82 -3.78
C ASN A 53 6.18 11.16 -3.88
N LEU A 54 7.25 11.34 -3.10
CA LEU A 54 8.11 12.51 -3.19
C LEU A 54 8.82 12.59 -4.55
N ALA A 55 9.31 11.45 -5.08
CA ALA A 55 9.89 11.40 -6.42
C ALA A 55 8.84 11.70 -7.51
N LEU A 56 7.62 11.18 -7.39
CA LEU A 56 6.52 11.46 -8.32
C LEU A 56 6.05 12.91 -8.30
N ARG A 57 6.20 13.62 -7.17
CA ARG A 57 5.91 15.06 -7.09
C ARG A 57 6.72 15.86 -8.10
N GLY A 58 7.99 15.52 -8.30
CA GLY A 58 8.86 16.17 -9.28
C GLY A 58 8.45 15.93 -10.74
N LEU A 59 7.61 14.92 -11.00
CA LEU A 59 7.11 14.57 -12.35
C LEU A 59 5.69 15.08 -12.60
N SER A 60 4.97 15.54 -11.56
CA SER A 60 3.63 16.07 -11.69
C SER A 60 3.67 17.52 -12.19
N GLY A 61 2.68 17.90 -13.03
CA GLY A 61 2.57 19.26 -13.55
C GLY A 61 3.42 19.59 -14.78
N ARG A 62 4.17 18.63 -15.34
CA ARG A 62 4.83 18.80 -16.62
C ARG A 62 3.85 18.66 -17.79
N ASP A 63 4.10 19.32 -18.91
CA ASP A 63 3.19 19.53 -20.06
C ASP A 63 2.73 18.26 -20.82
N GLY A 64 2.56 17.15 -20.13
CA GLY A 64 2.25 15.84 -20.69
C GLY A 64 0.76 15.45 -20.61
N GLY A 65 0.01 16.06 -19.72
CA GLY A 65 -1.41 15.72 -19.52
C GLY A 65 -1.66 14.23 -19.28
N PHE A 66 -2.74 13.71 -19.89
CA PHE A 66 -3.13 12.30 -19.77
C PHE A 66 -2.06 11.33 -20.28
N ALA A 67 -1.45 11.62 -21.45
CA ALA A 67 -0.44 10.75 -22.05
C ALA A 67 0.80 10.57 -21.14
N TRP A 68 1.23 11.67 -20.50
CA TRP A 68 2.32 11.66 -19.55
C TRP A 68 1.98 10.83 -18.29
N ALA A 69 0.78 11.02 -17.73
CA ALA A 69 0.33 10.27 -16.57
C ALA A 69 0.31 8.75 -16.85
N VAL A 70 -0.16 8.33 -18.03
CA VAL A 70 -0.14 6.94 -18.49
C VAL A 70 1.29 6.40 -18.57
N TRP A 71 2.21 7.19 -19.19
CA TRP A 71 3.60 6.79 -19.36
C TRP A 71 4.33 6.64 -18.03
N VAL A 72 4.26 7.63 -17.15
CA VAL A 72 4.86 7.58 -15.80
C VAL A 72 4.34 6.39 -15.02
N SER A 73 3.02 6.11 -15.09
CA SER A 73 2.41 4.98 -14.40
C SER A 73 2.91 3.63 -14.94
N SER A 74 3.21 3.53 -16.23
CA SER A 74 3.76 2.32 -16.84
C SER A 74 5.23 2.10 -16.47
N VAL A 75 6.06 3.13 -16.58
CA VAL A 75 7.50 3.07 -16.26
C VAL A 75 7.73 2.74 -14.78
N LYS A 76 6.89 3.27 -13.90
CA LYS A 76 6.92 2.96 -12.45
C LYS A 76 6.73 1.45 -12.16
N ALA A 77 6.07 0.70 -13.04
CA ALA A 77 5.88 -0.75 -12.86
C ALA A 77 7.14 -1.56 -13.20
N LEU A 78 8.07 -1.01 -13.98
CA LEU A 78 9.25 -1.72 -14.50
C LEU A 78 10.18 -2.26 -13.40
N PRO A 79 10.60 -1.47 -12.37
CA PRO A 79 11.43 -2.00 -11.30
C PRO A 79 10.76 -3.13 -10.50
N THR A 80 9.44 -3.07 -10.31
CA THR A 80 8.68 -4.14 -9.66
C THR A 80 8.72 -5.43 -10.49
N LEU A 81 8.56 -5.32 -11.81
CA LEU A 81 8.63 -6.46 -12.72
C LEU A 81 10.02 -7.09 -12.71
N ILE A 82 11.08 -6.27 -12.74
CA ILE A 82 12.48 -6.75 -12.67
C ILE A 82 12.73 -7.49 -11.35
N LEU A 83 12.38 -6.89 -10.22
CA LEU A 83 12.54 -7.51 -8.91
C LEU A 83 11.78 -8.84 -8.83
N ALA A 84 10.52 -8.86 -9.23
CA ALA A 84 9.69 -10.05 -9.22
C ALA A 84 10.24 -11.14 -10.15
N SER A 85 10.76 -10.77 -11.33
CA SER A 85 11.39 -11.71 -12.26
C SER A 85 12.64 -12.33 -11.67
N ILE A 86 13.52 -11.55 -11.03
CA ILE A 86 14.73 -12.05 -10.36
C ILE A 86 14.35 -13.06 -9.26
N LEU A 87 13.36 -12.72 -8.43
CA LEU A 87 12.90 -13.59 -7.35
C LEU A 87 12.27 -14.87 -7.90
N LEU A 88 11.50 -14.77 -9.00
CA LEU A 88 10.88 -15.91 -9.64
C LEU A 88 11.90 -16.85 -10.26
N VAL A 89 12.94 -16.31 -10.93
CA VAL A 89 14.06 -17.12 -11.48
C VAL A 89 14.79 -17.84 -10.35
N ARG A 90 15.10 -17.15 -9.23
CA ARG A 90 15.70 -17.78 -8.05
C ARG A 90 14.86 -18.91 -7.50
N ARG A 91 13.54 -18.75 -7.50
CA ARG A 91 12.60 -19.79 -7.07
C ARG A 91 12.62 -20.98 -8.03
N PHE A 92 12.63 -20.73 -9.33
CA PHE A 92 12.73 -21.77 -10.37
C PHE A 92 14.03 -22.56 -10.24
N CYS A 93 15.16 -21.88 -10.07
CA CYS A 93 16.47 -22.56 -9.86
C CYS A 93 16.51 -23.44 -8.60
N LYS A 94 15.65 -23.14 -7.60
CA LYS A 94 15.49 -23.99 -6.40
C LYS A 94 14.50 -25.15 -6.58
N GLY A 95 14.00 -25.39 -7.80
CA GLY A 95 13.02 -26.43 -8.08
C GLY A 95 11.64 -26.23 -7.45
N GLN A 96 11.33 -25.01 -7.01
CA GLN A 96 10.06 -24.70 -6.37
C GLN A 96 9.00 -24.33 -7.42
N SER A 97 7.75 -24.76 -7.21
CA SER A 97 6.65 -24.43 -8.11
C SER A 97 6.40 -22.91 -8.15
N LEU A 98 6.28 -22.36 -9.36
CA LEU A 98 6.01 -20.94 -9.58
C LEU A 98 4.52 -20.63 -9.43
N TYR A 99 3.66 -21.55 -9.86
CA TYR A 99 2.20 -21.42 -9.83
C TYR A 99 1.57 -22.73 -9.31
N PRO A 100 1.70 -23.00 -7.99
CA PRO A 100 1.16 -24.23 -7.41
C PRO A 100 -0.38 -24.30 -7.50
N ASN A 101 -1.03 -23.16 -7.63
CA ASN A 101 -2.46 -23.05 -7.87
C ASN A 101 -2.73 -21.99 -8.95
N ARG A 102 -3.43 -22.38 -10.03
CA ARG A 102 -3.75 -21.48 -11.15
C ARG A 102 -5.10 -20.77 -10.99
N LYS A 103 -5.96 -21.21 -10.07
CA LYS A 103 -7.29 -20.63 -9.86
C LYS A 103 -7.27 -19.11 -9.59
N PRO A 104 -6.32 -18.55 -8.81
CA PRO A 104 -6.29 -17.11 -8.54
C PRO A 104 -5.70 -16.25 -9.66
N ILE A 105 -5.21 -16.82 -10.77
CA ILE A 105 -4.54 -16.03 -11.83
C ILE A 105 -5.52 -15.05 -12.50
N LEU A 106 -6.71 -15.50 -12.88
CA LEU A 106 -7.69 -14.63 -13.53
C LEU A 106 -8.20 -13.51 -12.61
N PRO A 107 -8.60 -13.77 -11.36
CA PRO A 107 -8.87 -12.71 -10.40
C PRO A 107 -7.70 -11.73 -10.18
N LEU A 108 -6.44 -12.23 -10.19
CA LEU A 108 -5.25 -11.38 -10.08
C LEU A 108 -5.07 -10.47 -11.29
N ILE A 109 -5.28 -10.97 -12.49
CA ILE A 109 -5.22 -10.15 -13.72
C ILE A 109 -6.29 -9.06 -13.65
N ALA A 110 -7.53 -9.41 -13.30
CA ALA A 110 -8.62 -8.44 -13.16
C ALA A 110 -8.30 -7.38 -12.09
N ALA A 111 -7.82 -7.81 -10.92
CA ALA A 111 -7.38 -6.89 -9.87
C ALA A 111 -6.16 -6.06 -10.31
N GLY A 112 -5.24 -6.64 -11.08
CA GLY A 112 -4.12 -5.92 -11.70
C GLY A 112 -4.61 -4.80 -12.62
N LEU A 113 -5.58 -5.05 -13.47
CA LEU A 113 -6.17 -4.01 -14.32
C LEU A 113 -6.83 -2.90 -13.48
N VAL A 114 -7.63 -3.27 -12.48
CA VAL A 114 -8.23 -2.29 -11.54
C VAL A 114 -7.15 -1.46 -10.86
N MET A 115 -6.07 -2.09 -10.39
CA MET A 115 -4.96 -1.40 -9.76
C MET A 115 -4.23 -0.46 -10.72
N GLN A 116 -4.02 -0.85 -11.98
CA GLN A 116 -3.25 -0.05 -12.91
C GLN A 116 -4.06 1.13 -13.45
N PHE A 117 -5.30 0.90 -13.89
CA PHE A 117 -6.14 1.97 -14.46
C PHE A 117 -6.82 2.81 -13.36
N GLY A 118 -7.48 2.17 -12.40
CA GLY A 118 -8.12 2.87 -11.29
C GLY A 118 -7.11 3.41 -10.28
N GLY A 119 -6.23 2.54 -9.78
CA GLY A 119 -5.25 2.89 -8.74
C GLY A 119 -4.13 3.80 -9.24
N ASN A 120 -3.20 3.29 -10.02
CA ASN A 120 -1.97 4.00 -10.39
C ASN A 120 -2.22 5.17 -11.34
N LEU A 121 -2.98 4.96 -12.41
CA LEU A 121 -3.31 6.03 -13.35
C LEU A 121 -4.25 7.06 -12.71
N GLY A 122 -5.28 6.62 -11.98
CA GLY A 122 -6.17 7.52 -11.24
C GLY A 122 -5.42 8.38 -10.24
N PHE A 123 -4.46 7.81 -9.49
CA PHE A 123 -3.58 8.56 -8.59
C PHE A 123 -2.76 9.61 -9.34
N GLN A 124 -2.14 9.25 -10.45
CA GLN A 124 -1.29 10.15 -11.23
C GLN A 124 -2.10 11.29 -11.86
N LEU A 125 -3.32 11.02 -12.32
CA LEU A 125 -4.25 12.02 -12.84
C LEU A 125 -4.70 12.97 -11.72
N ALA A 126 -5.09 12.45 -10.58
CA ALA A 126 -5.45 13.27 -9.43
C ALA A 126 -4.28 14.15 -8.99
N LEU A 127 -3.08 13.58 -8.89
CA LEU A 127 -1.86 14.30 -8.51
C LEU A 127 -1.57 15.49 -9.45
N GLY A 128 -1.79 15.32 -10.75
CA GLY A 128 -1.62 16.37 -11.74
C GLY A 128 -2.68 17.49 -11.68
N GLN A 129 -3.86 17.21 -11.13
CA GLN A 129 -4.99 18.16 -11.12
C GLN A 129 -5.17 18.88 -9.78
N ILE A 130 -5.04 18.16 -8.68
CA ILE A 130 -5.33 18.69 -7.33
C ILE A 130 -4.10 18.63 -6.40
N GLY A 131 -2.92 18.31 -6.95
CA GLY A 131 -1.66 18.27 -6.21
C GLY A 131 -1.56 17.15 -5.20
N LEU A 132 -0.36 16.98 -4.61
CA LEU A 132 -0.06 15.92 -3.65
C LEU A 132 -0.84 16.08 -2.35
N ALA A 133 -1.01 17.32 -1.92
CA ALA A 133 -1.63 17.72 -0.66
C ALA A 133 -3.07 17.23 -0.49
N ILE A 134 -3.84 17.21 -1.57
CA ILE A 134 -5.25 16.79 -1.56
C ILE A 134 -5.37 15.34 -2.02
N THR A 135 -4.59 14.94 -3.04
CA THR A 135 -4.67 13.59 -3.61
C THR A 135 -4.37 12.50 -2.59
N VAL A 136 -3.25 12.61 -1.89
CA VAL A 136 -2.80 11.54 -0.99
C VAL A 136 -3.78 11.28 0.15
N PRO A 137 -4.23 12.32 0.88
CA PRO A 137 -5.23 12.15 1.93
C PRO A 137 -6.55 11.54 1.46
N LEU A 138 -7.05 12.03 0.33
CA LEU A 138 -8.32 11.56 -0.21
C LEU A 138 -8.22 10.08 -0.63
N VAL A 139 -7.14 9.71 -1.30
CA VAL A 139 -6.85 8.32 -1.67
C VAL A 139 -6.78 7.43 -0.42
N PHE A 140 -6.07 7.88 0.66
CA PHE A 140 -5.97 7.08 1.88
C PHE A 140 -7.28 6.95 2.64
N ALA A 141 -8.11 7.99 2.67
CA ALA A 141 -9.44 7.90 3.27
C ALA A 141 -10.26 6.77 2.61
N PHE A 142 -10.22 6.70 1.27
CA PHE A 142 -10.93 5.66 0.53
C PHE A 142 -10.26 4.28 0.58
N ILE A 143 -8.93 4.18 0.68
CA ILE A 143 -8.23 2.92 0.95
C ILE A 143 -8.68 2.33 2.29
N ILE A 144 -8.68 3.15 3.36
CA ILE A 144 -9.08 2.72 4.70
C ILE A 144 -10.54 2.29 4.70
N PHE A 145 -11.43 3.10 4.12
CA PHE A 145 -12.86 2.80 4.03
C PHE A 145 -13.12 1.50 3.25
N ALA A 146 -12.61 1.40 2.02
CA ALA A 146 -12.79 0.23 1.17
C ALA A 146 -12.16 -1.02 1.79
N GLY A 147 -10.93 -0.90 2.33
CA GLY A 147 -10.23 -2.00 2.98
C GLY A 147 -10.96 -2.52 4.21
N ALA A 148 -11.50 -1.65 5.06
CA ALA A 148 -12.25 -2.05 6.24
C ALA A 148 -13.60 -2.69 5.85
N MET A 149 -14.35 -2.06 4.94
CA MET A 149 -15.66 -2.55 4.52
C MET A 149 -15.56 -3.90 3.80
N LEU A 150 -14.69 -3.98 2.78
CA LEU A 150 -14.53 -5.20 1.98
C LEU A 150 -13.77 -6.30 2.74
N GLY A 151 -12.79 -5.93 3.59
CA GLY A 151 -12.08 -6.87 4.45
C GLY A 151 -13.02 -7.57 5.41
N LYS A 152 -13.93 -6.83 6.05
CA LYS A 152 -14.98 -7.41 6.90
C LYS A 152 -15.92 -8.30 6.10
N THR A 153 -16.39 -7.83 4.93
CA THR A 153 -17.44 -8.53 4.16
C THR A 153 -16.91 -9.80 3.47
N PHE A 154 -15.71 -9.75 2.89
CA PHE A 154 -15.18 -10.85 2.06
C PHE A 154 -14.15 -11.73 2.77
N LEU A 155 -13.45 -11.21 3.78
CA LEU A 155 -12.39 -11.93 4.47
C LEU A 155 -12.78 -12.32 5.91
N GLY A 156 -13.90 -11.78 6.44
CA GLY A 156 -14.27 -11.96 7.83
C GLY A 156 -13.27 -11.30 8.80
N ASP A 157 -12.48 -10.35 8.34
CA ASP A 157 -11.50 -9.66 9.20
C ASP A 157 -12.25 -8.89 10.30
N GLU A 158 -11.93 -9.20 11.56
CA GLU A 158 -12.47 -8.46 12.69
C GLU A 158 -11.78 -7.10 12.81
N VAL A 159 -12.59 -6.04 12.84
CA VAL A 159 -12.10 -4.68 13.07
C VAL A 159 -12.23 -4.39 14.55
N SER A 160 -11.11 -4.40 15.28
CA SER A 160 -11.10 -4.12 16.72
C SER A 160 -11.48 -2.67 17.01
N ARG A 161 -11.92 -2.38 18.25
CA ARG A 161 -12.22 -0.99 18.67
C ARG A 161 -11.00 -0.09 18.57
N SER A 162 -9.81 -0.58 18.93
CA SER A 162 -8.55 0.14 18.78
C SER A 162 -8.25 0.48 17.31
N THR A 163 -8.53 -0.44 16.39
CA THR A 163 -8.38 -0.19 14.95
C THR A 163 -9.34 0.90 14.46
N ILE A 164 -10.60 0.92 14.91
CA ILE A 164 -11.56 1.99 14.54
C ILE A 164 -11.09 3.34 15.07
N VAL A 165 -10.69 3.41 16.34
CA VAL A 165 -10.17 4.65 16.94
C VAL A 165 -8.92 5.13 16.19
N SER A 166 -8.01 4.23 15.89
CA SER A 166 -6.81 4.53 15.10
C SER A 166 -7.15 5.06 13.70
N MET A 167 -8.12 4.46 12.99
CA MET A 167 -8.60 4.94 11.69
C MET A 167 -9.16 6.37 11.77
N VAL A 168 -9.95 6.67 12.82
CA VAL A 168 -10.50 8.01 13.04
C VAL A 168 -9.37 9.01 13.28
N ILE A 169 -8.43 8.71 14.18
CA ILE A 169 -7.27 9.58 14.46
C ILE A 169 -6.45 9.81 13.19
N MET A 170 -6.18 8.75 12.41
CA MET A 170 -5.44 8.86 11.15
C MET A 170 -6.18 9.72 10.12
N THR A 171 -7.51 9.60 10.02
CA THR A 171 -8.32 10.44 9.13
C THR A 171 -8.21 11.93 9.51
N PHE A 172 -8.27 12.25 10.81
CA PHE A 172 -8.06 13.61 11.28
C PHE A 172 -6.64 14.11 11.00
N SER A 173 -5.62 13.27 11.24
CA SER A 173 -4.22 13.55 10.86
C SER A 173 -4.11 13.91 9.38
N ILE A 174 -4.70 13.10 8.52
CA ILE A 174 -4.70 13.27 7.07
C ILE A 174 -5.33 14.63 6.68
N ILE A 175 -6.48 14.97 7.26
CA ILE A 175 -7.17 16.26 7.01
C ILE A 175 -6.27 17.43 7.40
N LEU A 176 -5.65 17.38 8.57
CA LEU A 176 -4.76 18.44 9.04
C LEU A 176 -3.50 18.58 8.18
N LEU A 177 -2.90 17.47 7.78
CA LEU A 177 -1.73 17.49 6.90
C LEU A 177 -2.06 18.05 5.51
N SER A 178 -3.27 17.74 4.99
CA SER A 178 -3.76 18.34 3.74
C SER A 178 -3.93 19.83 3.86
N TYR A 179 -4.58 20.28 4.94
CA TYR A 179 -4.77 21.70 5.19
C TYR A 179 -3.43 22.42 5.33
N ALA A 180 -2.48 21.84 6.06
CA ALA A 180 -1.12 22.37 6.18
C ALA A 180 -0.42 22.53 4.82
N ALA A 181 -0.56 21.56 3.94
CA ALA A 181 0.05 21.62 2.63
C ALA A 181 -0.56 22.70 1.72
N THR A 182 -1.89 22.96 1.82
CA THR A 182 -2.53 24.06 1.08
C THR A 182 -2.09 25.44 1.55
N LEU A 183 -1.64 25.58 2.80
CA LEU A 183 -1.09 26.85 3.30
C LEU A 183 0.28 27.18 2.69
N ASN A 184 1.04 26.16 2.32
CA ASN A 184 2.40 26.32 1.80
C ASN A 184 2.45 26.35 0.25
N GLU A 185 1.31 26.19 -0.45
CA GLU A 185 1.28 26.30 -1.90
C GLU A 185 1.43 27.77 -2.35
N PRO A 186 2.22 28.01 -3.43
CA PRO A 186 2.34 29.34 -4.03
C PRO A 186 0.97 29.88 -4.46
N ASP A 187 0.76 31.20 -4.35
CA ASP A 187 -0.50 31.86 -4.73
C ASP A 187 -0.88 31.64 -6.19
N SER A 188 0.09 31.39 -7.07
CA SER A 188 -0.12 30.98 -8.46
C SER A 188 -0.87 29.65 -8.58
N ALA A 189 -0.57 28.67 -7.72
CA ALA A 189 -1.28 27.38 -7.70
C ALA A 189 -2.70 27.54 -7.14
N LYS A 190 -2.89 28.41 -6.14
CA LYS A 190 -4.22 28.76 -5.60
C LYS A 190 -5.08 29.50 -6.63
N ALA A 191 -4.49 30.41 -7.41
CA ALA A 191 -5.18 31.14 -8.48
C ALA A 191 -5.57 30.21 -9.65
N ALA A 192 -4.71 29.25 -10.01
CA ALA A 192 -5.04 28.23 -11.01
C ALA A 192 -6.17 27.31 -10.55
N ALA A 193 -6.25 26.98 -9.28
CA ALA A 193 -7.33 26.17 -8.70
C ALA A 193 -8.68 26.91 -8.65
N SER A 194 -8.69 28.23 -8.54
CA SER A 194 -9.93 29.04 -8.45
C SER A 194 -10.66 29.22 -9.79
N GLY A 195 -10.01 28.96 -10.92
CA GLY A 195 -10.55 29.25 -12.26
C GLY A 195 -11.26 28.09 -12.97
N ILE A 196 -11.13 26.82 -12.51
CA ILE A 196 -11.56 25.67 -13.30
C ILE A 196 -12.24 24.60 -12.40
N THR A 197 -13.47 24.86 -11.99
CA THR A 197 -14.27 23.97 -11.13
C THR A 197 -14.37 22.53 -11.67
N GLY A 198 -14.49 22.36 -12.99
CA GLY A 198 -14.59 21.02 -13.62
C GLY A 198 -13.33 20.17 -13.51
N ILE A 199 -12.15 20.78 -13.53
CA ILE A 199 -10.85 20.09 -13.43
C ILE A 199 -10.61 19.60 -11.99
N ILE A 200 -10.98 20.40 -11.00
CA ILE A 200 -10.86 20.00 -9.58
C ILE A 200 -11.76 18.80 -9.29
N TRP A 201 -13.00 18.83 -9.76
CA TRP A 201 -13.92 17.69 -9.58
C TRP A 201 -13.39 16.42 -10.25
N PHE A 202 -12.82 16.53 -11.44
CA PHE A 202 -12.18 15.40 -12.10
C PHE A 202 -11.04 14.83 -11.24
N GLY A 203 -10.16 15.67 -10.69
CA GLY A 203 -9.09 15.27 -9.80
C GLY A 203 -9.60 14.55 -8.54
N ILE A 204 -10.65 15.09 -7.92
CA ILE A 204 -11.30 14.47 -6.74
C ILE A 204 -11.86 13.09 -7.10
N VAL A 205 -12.60 12.98 -8.21
CA VAL A 205 -13.16 11.69 -8.66
C VAL A 205 -12.06 10.69 -8.94
N MET A 206 -10.97 11.09 -9.59
CA MET A 206 -9.83 10.21 -9.84
C MET A 206 -9.14 9.75 -8.54
N ALA A 207 -9.03 10.62 -7.54
CA ALA A 207 -8.49 10.26 -6.23
C ALA A 207 -9.38 9.25 -5.50
N VAL A 208 -10.71 9.43 -5.54
CA VAL A 208 -11.69 8.49 -4.98
C VAL A 208 -11.59 7.12 -5.66
N ILE A 209 -11.61 7.10 -7.01
CA ILE A 209 -11.46 5.87 -7.79
C ILE A 209 -10.13 5.18 -7.45
N SER A 210 -9.05 5.95 -7.30
CA SER A 210 -7.75 5.41 -6.95
C SER A 210 -7.76 4.76 -5.56
N GLY A 211 -8.31 5.44 -4.55
CA GLY A 211 -8.41 4.92 -3.20
C GLY A 211 -9.24 3.65 -3.12
N MET A 212 -10.41 3.64 -3.77
CA MET A 212 -11.27 2.45 -3.87
C MET A 212 -10.55 1.28 -4.55
N SER A 213 -9.85 1.56 -5.66
CA SER A 213 -9.10 0.55 -6.41
C SER A 213 -7.97 -0.07 -5.57
N TYR A 214 -7.22 0.74 -4.84
CA TYR A 214 -6.19 0.23 -3.93
C TYR A 214 -6.79 -0.56 -2.77
N GLY A 215 -7.93 -0.13 -2.22
CA GLY A 215 -8.66 -0.85 -1.18
C GLY A 215 -9.12 -2.24 -1.65
N VAL A 216 -9.76 -2.31 -2.82
CA VAL A 216 -10.14 -3.58 -3.47
C VAL A 216 -8.92 -4.49 -3.68
N ASN A 217 -7.83 -3.94 -4.20
CA ASN A 217 -6.60 -4.70 -4.42
C ASN A 217 -6.00 -5.23 -3.12
N GLY A 218 -6.03 -4.46 -2.04
CA GLY A 218 -5.60 -4.92 -0.73
C GLY A 218 -6.37 -6.18 -0.29
N VAL A 219 -7.70 -6.19 -0.48
CA VAL A 219 -8.56 -7.34 -0.17
C VAL A 219 -8.21 -8.55 -1.05
N VAL A 220 -8.05 -8.34 -2.37
CA VAL A 220 -7.67 -9.42 -3.30
C VAL A 220 -6.30 -9.99 -2.95
N ILE A 221 -5.30 -9.13 -2.71
CA ILE A 221 -3.97 -9.57 -2.30
C ILE A 221 -4.05 -10.38 -1.00
N ARG A 222 -4.82 -9.90 0.00
CA ARG A 222 -4.99 -10.59 1.28
C ARG A 222 -5.67 -11.96 1.11
N SER A 223 -6.73 -12.05 0.31
CA SER A 223 -7.43 -13.32 0.05
C SER A 223 -6.53 -14.34 -0.65
N ILE A 224 -5.73 -13.89 -1.62
CA ILE A 224 -4.82 -14.76 -2.37
C ILE A 224 -3.55 -15.07 -1.56
N ALA A 225 -3.12 -14.16 -0.69
CA ALA A 225 -1.99 -14.39 0.21
C ALA A 225 -2.22 -15.55 1.18
N GLN A 226 -3.48 -15.89 1.46
CA GLN A 226 -3.86 -17.09 2.21
C GLN A 226 -3.75 -18.37 1.37
N THR A 227 -3.61 -18.26 0.05
CA THR A 227 -3.31 -19.40 -0.82
C THR A 227 -1.80 -19.67 -0.86
N LYS A 228 -1.40 -20.81 -1.42
CA LYS A 228 0.03 -21.16 -1.57
C LYS A 228 0.72 -20.38 -2.71
N LEU A 229 0.08 -19.34 -3.28
CA LEU A 229 0.68 -18.57 -4.38
C LEU A 229 1.85 -17.71 -3.87
N PRO A 230 3.04 -17.81 -4.49
CA PRO A 230 4.19 -16.98 -4.13
C PRO A 230 3.94 -15.48 -4.39
N VAL A 231 4.55 -14.63 -3.55
CA VAL A 231 4.46 -13.17 -3.73
C VAL A 231 5.05 -12.73 -5.07
N GLU A 232 6.13 -13.36 -5.49
CA GLU A 232 6.82 -13.10 -6.75
C GLU A 232 5.88 -13.26 -7.94
N SER A 233 5.08 -14.32 -7.92
CA SER A 233 4.09 -14.61 -8.98
C SER A 233 2.95 -13.58 -8.98
N MET A 234 2.52 -13.11 -7.81
CA MET A 234 1.54 -12.02 -7.70
C MET A 234 2.10 -10.72 -8.26
N LEU A 235 3.31 -10.35 -7.87
CA LEU A 235 3.96 -9.11 -8.31
C LEU A 235 4.18 -9.09 -9.83
N ILE A 236 4.56 -10.23 -10.44
CA ILE A 236 4.71 -10.32 -11.91
C ILE A 236 3.38 -10.05 -12.61
N ILE A 237 2.27 -10.62 -12.13
CA ILE A 237 0.97 -10.41 -12.74
C ILE A 237 0.57 -8.95 -12.63
N TYR A 238 0.71 -8.34 -11.45
CA TYR A 238 0.35 -6.93 -11.23
C TYR A 238 1.22 -5.96 -12.04
N SER A 239 2.55 -6.11 -11.98
CA SER A 239 3.45 -5.21 -12.71
C SER A 239 3.46 -5.49 -14.21
N GLY A 240 3.30 -6.75 -14.61
CA GLY A 240 3.19 -7.13 -16.03
C GLY A 240 1.94 -6.54 -16.68
N THR A 241 0.76 -6.61 -16.03
CA THR A 241 -0.44 -5.94 -16.53
C THR A 241 -0.25 -4.43 -16.64
N GLY A 242 0.44 -3.80 -15.70
CA GLY A 242 0.77 -2.37 -15.74
C GLY A 242 1.66 -2.02 -16.92
N LEU A 243 2.77 -2.72 -17.07
CA LEU A 243 3.72 -2.44 -18.14
C LEU A 243 3.12 -2.72 -19.53
N VAL A 244 2.40 -3.84 -19.69
CA VAL A 244 1.79 -4.20 -20.99
C VAL A 244 0.66 -3.23 -21.33
N CYS A 245 -0.34 -3.05 -20.45
CA CYS A 245 -1.54 -2.27 -20.79
C CYS A 245 -1.25 -0.76 -20.79
N LEU A 246 -0.63 -0.22 -19.73
CA LEU A 246 -0.32 1.20 -19.69
C LEU A 246 0.89 1.56 -20.56
N GLY A 247 1.85 0.64 -20.73
CA GLY A 247 3.01 0.86 -21.60
C GLY A 247 2.64 0.96 -23.06
N THR A 248 1.80 0.03 -23.56
CA THR A 248 1.29 0.08 -24.95
C THR A 248 0.42 1.32 -25.17
N LEU A 249 -0.48 1.63 -24.23
CA LEU A 249 -1.32 2.83 -24.32
C LEU A 249 -0.45 4.11 -24.27
N GLY A 250 0.49 4.19 -23.36
CA GLY A 250 1.39 5.34 -23.21
C GLY A 250 2.28 5.55 -24.44
N TYR A 251 2.82 4.46 -25.01
CA TYR A 251 3.57 4.51 -26.27
C TYR A 251 2.70 5.01 -27.42
N SER A 252 1.47 4.53 -27.54
CA SER A 252 0.53 4.97 -28.59
C SER A 252 0.14 6.44 -28.47
N LEU A 253 0.01 6.96 -27.23
CA LEU A 253 -0.38 8.34 -26.97
C LEU A 253 0.78 9.33 -27.12
N MET A 254 1.99 8.95 -26.67
CA MET A 254 3.16 9.83 -26.71
C MET A 254 3.92 9.75 -28.02
N GLY A 255 3.98 8.56 -28.63
CA GLY A 255 4.81 8.29 -29.79
C GLY A 255 6.33 8.23 -29.48
N ALA A 256 7.09 7.60 -30.37
CA ALA A 256 8.53 7.39 -30.20
C ALA A 256 9.32 8.71 -30.03
N GLY A 257 8.95 9.75 -30.76
CA GLY A 257 9.63 11.04 -30.73
C GLY A 257 9.56 11.74 -29.37
N ARG A 258 8.37 11.78 -28.73
CA ARG A 258 8.20 12.38 -27.40
C ARG A 258 8.90 11.55 -26.31
N ILE A 259 8.88 10.22 -26.44
CA ILE A 259 9.57 9.32 -25.49
C ILE A 259 11.09 9.51 -25.60
N ALA A 260 11.63 9.64 -26.81
CA ALA A 260 13.05 9.92 -27.02
C ALA A 260 13.49 11.31 -26.50
N ALA A 261 12.57 12.26 -26.42
CA ALA A 261 12.80 13.60 -25.90
C ALA A 261 12.72 13.71 -24.36
N ILE A 262 12.35 12.64 -23.66
CA ILE A 262 12.31 12.59 -22.19
C ILE A 262 13.73 12.80 -21.65
N GLN A 263 13.88 13.75 -20.74
CA GLN A 263 15.19 14.11 -20.18
C GLN A 263 15.72 13.04 -19.21
N SER A 264 17.04 13.00 -19.03
CA SER A 264 17.69 12.00 -18.17
C SER A 264 17.24 12.09 -16.70
N ASP A 265 17.01 13.29 -16.19
CA ASP A 265 16.50 13.53 -14.83
C ASP A 265 15.06 12.99 -14.64
N GLU A 266 14.21 13.12 -15.66
CA GLU A 266 12.86 12.57 -15.65
C GLU A 266 12.86 11.03 -15.62
N TRP A 267 13.73 10.40 -16.42
CA TRP A 267 13.94 8.95 -16.36
C TRP A 267 14.44 8.50 -14.99
N GLN A 268 15.41 9.24 -14.42
CA GLN A 268 15.93 8.93 -13.09
C GLN A 268 14.84 9.03 -12.03
N MET A 269 14.02 10.08 -12.06
CA MET A 269 12.88 10.24 -11.13
C MET A 269 11.84 9.12 -11.29
N MET A 270 11.48 8.74 -12.52
CA MET A 270 10.55 7.64 -12.77
C MET A 270 11.07 6.30 -12.25
N LEU A 271 12.35 6.00 -12.51
CA LEU A 271 12.99 4.77 -12.05
C LEU A 271 13.18 4.76 -10.53
N CYS A 272 13.53 5.90 -9.94
CA CYS A 272 13.63 6.07 -8.50
C CYS A 272 12.26 5.83 -7.84
N ALA A 273 11.21 6.49 -8.31
CA ALA A 273 9.83 6.27 -7.85
C ALA A 273 9.41 4.80 -8.02
N GLY A 274 9.74 4.18 -9.16
CA GLY A 274 9.45 2.78 -9.44
C GLY A 274 10.20 1.81 -8.51
N THR A 275 11.47 2.10 -8.19
CA THR A 275 12.27 1.29 -7.28
C THR A 275 11.72 1.31 -5.86
N PHE A 276 11.42 2.50 -5.34
CA PHE A 276 10.77 2.63 -4.04
C PHE A 276 9.37 2.00 -4.03
N ASN A 277 8.61 2.16 -5.11
CA ASN A 277 7.32 1.48 -5.27
C ASN A 277 7.46 -0.06 -5.27
N ALA A 278 8.52 -0.61 -5.87
CA ALA A 278 8.79 -2.05 -5.87
C ALA A 278 9.07 -2.57 -4.45
N ILE A 279 9.92 -1.88 -3.69
CA ILE A 279 10.21 -2.19 -2.28
C ILE A 279 8.92 -2.12 -1.46
N ALA A 280 8.16 -1.06 -1.62
CA ALA A 280 6.91 -0.84 -0.91
C ALA A 280 5.87 -1.92 -1.21
N PHE A 281 5.68 -2.24 -2.50
CA PHE A 281 4.68 -3.22 -2.92
C PHE A 281 5.06 -4.65 -2.49
N PHE A 282 6.33 -5.01 -2.57
CA PHE A 282 6.81 -6.29 -2.02
C PHE A 282 6.57 -6.36 -0.51
N SER A 283 6.86 -5.29 0.21
CA SER A 283 6.72 -5.23 1.67
C SER A 283 5.26 -5.30 2.11
N ILE A 284 4.36 -4.50 1.50
CA ILE A 284 2.93 -4.52 1.84
C ILE A 284 2.27 -5.86 1.51
N THR A 285 2.64 -6.47 0.39
CA THR A 285 2.11 -7.77 0.00
C THR A 285 2.50 -8.85 1.02
N ASN A 286 3.73 -8.81 1.55
CA ASN A 286 4.15 -9.70 2.62
C ASN A 286 3.52 -9.36 3.98
N ALA A 287 3.29 -8.09 4.30
CA ALA A 287 2.58 -7.68 5.50
C ALA A 287 1.13 -8.20 5.51
N LEU A 288 0.44 -8.10 4.37
CA LEU A 288 -0.93 -8.61 4.19
C LEU A 288 -1.05 -10.14 4.33
N LYS A 289 0.06 -10.91 4.27
CA LYS A 289 0.04 -12.35 4.57
C LYS A 289 -0.15 -12.63 6.05
N VAL A 290 0.33 -11.77 6.91
CA VAL A 290 0.43 -12.01 8.37
C VAL A 290 -0.42 -11.08 9.20
N MET A 291 -0.95 -10.00 8.61
CA MET A 291 -1.78 -9.00 9.29
C MET A 291 -3.10 -8.76 8.56
N ASN A 292 -4.10 -8.29 9.32
CA ASN A 292 -5.39 -7.86 8.76
C ASN A 292 -5.22 -6.60 7.91
N ILE A 293 -6.05 -6.47 6.88
CA ILE A 293 -5.99 -5.37 5.93
C ILE A 293 -6.14 -4.00 6.61
N SER A 294 -7.02 -3.88 7.61
CA SER A 294 -7.23 -2.64 8.36
C SER A 294 -5.97 -2.18 9.07
N HIS A 295 -5.21 -3.10 9.71
CA HIS A 295 -3.93 -2.78 10.36
C HIS A 295 -2.89 -2.31 9.35
N VAL A 296 -2.76 -3.02 8.23
CA VAL A 296 -1.80 -2.65 7.17
C VAL A 296 -2.14 -1.29 6.58
N ASN A 297 -3.42 -0.99 6.35
CA ASN A 297 -3.86 0.30 5.81
C ASN A 297 -3.59 1.46 6.78
N VAL A 298 -3.80 1.27 8.08
CA VAL A 298 -3.49 2.28 9.10
C VAL A 298 -1.98 2.56 9.15
N ILE A 299 -1.15 1.52 9.14
CA ILE A 299 0.31 1.69 9.11
C ILE A 299 0.72 2.45 7.85
N ASN A 300 0.19 2.07 6.70
CA ASN A 300 0.51 2.76 5.45
C ASN A 300 0.00 4.20 5.40
N ALA A 301 -1.07 4.55 6.11
CA ALA A 301 -1.54 5.94 6.20
C ALA A 301 -0.52 6.88 6.85
N SER A 302 0.45 6.35 7.63
CA SER A 302 1.56 7.14 8.17
C SER A 302 2.47 7.76 7.11
N GLN A 303 2.44 7.25 5.85
CA GLN A 303 3.17 7.90 4.73
C GLN A 303 2.76 9.38 4.55
N ASN A 304 1.55 9.79 4.93
CA ASN A 304 1.15 11.21 4.85
C ASN A 304 2.04 12.08 5.76
N ALA A 305 2.28 11.63 6.99
CA ALA A 305 3.17 12.31 7.91
C ALA A 305 4.64 12.28 7.43
N MET A 306 5.08 11.15 6.86
CA MET A 306 6.42 11.02 6.29
C MET A 306 6.61 11.91 5.05
N CYS A 307 5.60 12.03 4.18
CA CYS A 307 5.62 12.97 3.05
C CYS A 307 5.68 14.43 3.53
N ALA A 308 4.93 14.79 4.58
CA ALA A 308 4.98 16.12 5.17
C ALA A 308 6.36 16.43 5.78
N LEU A 309 6.96 15.48 6.51
CA LEU A 309 8.34 15.60 7.00
C LEU A 309 9.33 15.74 5.84
N GLY A 310 9.18 14.96 4.78
CA GLY A 310 10.00 15.04 3.58
C GLY A 310 9.88 16.40 2.89
N ALA A 311 8.70 17.01 2.89
CA ALA A 311 8.48 18.35 2.37
C ALA A 311 9.29 19.41 3.14
N VAL A 312 9.32 19.32 4.45
CA VAL A 312 10.13 20.22 5.30
C VAL A 312 11.63 19.98 5.11
N LEU A 313 12.07 18.71 5.14
CA LEU A 313 13.50 18.37 5.18
C LEU A 313 14.17 18.45 3.80
N ILE A 314 13.46 18.10 2.74
CA ILE A 314 14.03 18.01 1.38
C ILE A 314 13.73 19.29 0.59
N PHE A 315 12.52 19.84 0.72
CA PHE A 315 12.10 21.02 -0.04
C PHE A 315 12.15 22.31 0.78
N ALA A 316 12.63 22.26 2.05
CA ALA A 316 12.74 23.38 2.96
C ALA A 316 11.40 24.16 3.16
N GLU A 317 10.27 23.45 3.07
CA GLU A 317 8.97 24.04 3.30
C GLU A 317 8.84 24.45 4.79
N PRO A 318 8.29 25.66 5.08
CA PRO A 318 8.15 26.10 6.47
C PRO A 318 7.14 25.20 7.21
N PRO A 319 7.48 24.70 8.42
CA PRO A 319 6.56 23.89 9.19
C PRO A 319 5.40 24.78 9.69
N SER A 320 4.17 24.36 9.42
CA SER A 320 2.97 25.01 9.94
C SER A 320 2.41 24.29 11.17
N LEU A 321 1.67 25.00 12.03
CA LEU A 321 1.05 24.39 13.21
C LEU A 321 0.12 23.21 12.86
N PRO A 322 -0.74 23.28 11.83
CA PRO A 322 -1.54 22.11 11.41
C PRO A 322 -0.68 20.92 10.97
N MET A 323 0.49 21.14 10.34
CA MET A 323 1.41 20.10 9.96
C MET A 323 1.95 19.36 11.19
N VAL A 324 2.42 20.10 12.19
CA VAL A 324 2.96 19.53 13.44
C VAL A 324 1.89 18.70 14.16
N ILE A 325 0.68 19.24 14.31
CA ILE A 325 -0.44 18.53 14.94
C ILE A 325 -0.81 17.28 14.13
N GLY A 326 -0.86 17.37 12.80
CA GLY A 326 -1.14 16.24 11.93
C GLY A 326 -0.12 15.12 12.07
N ILE A 327 1.18 15.44 12.12
CA ILE A 327 2.26 14.46 12.35
C ILE A 327 2.10 13.79 13.72
N LEU A 328 1.85 14.56 14.78
CA LEU A 328 1.63 14.01 16.12
C LEU A 328 0.41 13.09 16.19
N LEU A 329 -0.70 13.48 15.55
CA LEU A 329 -1.88 12.62 15.44
C LEU A 329 -1.60 11.33 14.66
N SER A 330 -0.77 11.38 13.60
CA SER A 330 -0.37 10.17 12.87
C SER A 330 0.39 9.21 13.78
N ILE A 331 1.33 9.71 14.57
CA ILE A 331 2.06 8.91 15.56
C ILE A 331 1.11 8.35 16.63
N CYS A 332 0.20 9.16 17.17
CA CYS A 332 -0.81 8.72 18.12
C CYS A 332 -1.70 7.61 17.55
N GLY A 333 -2.14 7.75 16.29
CA GLY A 333 -2.94 6.73 15.59
C GLY A 333 -2.22 5.39 15.50
N LEU A 334 -0.91 5.38 15.18
CA LEU A 334 -0.11 4.16 15.16
C LEU A 334 0.04 3.53 16.56
N VAL A 335 0.27 4.34 17.59
CA VAL A 335 0.39 3.85 18.98
C VAL A 335 -0.92 3.25 19.48
N VAL A 336 -2.06 3.86 19.15
CA VAL A 336 -3.39 3.31 19.49
C VAL A 336 -3.67 2.00 18.79
N LEU A 337 -3.20 1.83 17.55
CA LEU A 337 -3.35 0.58 16.80
C LEU A 337 -2.67 -0.60 17.50
N ASP A 338 -1.50 -0.38 18.10
CA ASP A 338 -0.71 -1.43 18.78
C ASP A 338 -1.25 -1.78 20.20
N ARG A 339 -2.13 -0.96 20.76
CA ARG A 339 -2.78 -1.25 22.05
C ARG A 339 -3.87 -2.31 21.84
N LYS A 340 -3.65 -3.50 22.40
CA LYS A 340 -4.64 -4.58 22.51
C LYS A 340 -5.59 -4.33 23.67
#